data_08c9b00fd280c58c5c6329633ea2143e
#
_entry.id   08c9b00fd280c58c5c6329633ea2143e
#
_cell.length_a   1.000
_cell.length_b   1.000
_cell.length_c   1.000
_cell.angle_alpha   90.00
_cell.angle_beta   90.00
_cell.angle_gamma   90.00
#
_symmetry.space_group_name_H-M   'P 1'
#
loop_
_entity.id
_entity.type
_entity.pdbx_description
1 polymer ?
#
loop_
_entity_poly.entity_id
_entity_poly.type
_entity_poly.pdbx_seq_one_letter_code
_entity_poly.pdbx_strand_id
1 'polypeptide(L)'
;MLNSRLHITPTWLFRNGNGELLDPIIFALLEGIHDTGKLTQAAQKADISYRHAWNLLTRGEQFFGMPMVLMRKGHGTRLSQLGEQLLWSEQRLRARLEPQLDSMASELNHQLQQLLEGAHPVLRLHASHGYAVALLADLPGELNLRYCNPQEALSALNRGDCDLASFHLPTFPPLAKRVIAVYQALLAGQDLRVIRFVTRRQGLILRAATRKHVHGLADLTRPEIRFINRDE
;
A
#
# COMPACT_ATOMS: atom_id res chain seq x y z
N MET A 1 27.62 -11.27 -1.54
CA MET A 1 26.28 -11.28 -0.93
C MET A 1 25.80 -9.85 -0.81
N LEU A 2 24.68 -9.50 -1.44
CA LEU A 2 23.98 -8.26 -1.08
C LEU A 2 23.42 -8.46 0.33
N ASN A 3 24.08 -7.83 1.33
CA ASN A 3 23.68 -7.95 2.73
C ASN A 3 22.33 -7.28 3.07
N SER A 4 21.65 -6.68 2.09
CA SER A 4 20.35 -6.02 2.28
C SER A 4 19.52 -6.09 1.01
N ARG A 5 18.25 -6.45 1.15
CA ARG A 5 17.27 -6.36 0.07
C ARG A 5 17.00 -4.89 -0.29
N LEU A 6 16.87 -4.61 -1.58
CA LEU A 6 16.44 -3.31 -2.06
C LEU A 6 14.93 -3.17 -1.86
N HIS A 7 14.51 -2.00 -1.40
CA HIS A 7 13.10 -1.59 -1.33
C HIS A 7 12.89 -0.41 -2.28
N ILE A 8 11.75 -0.39 -2.96
CA ILE A 8 11.34 0.73 -3.81
C ILE A 8 10.32 1.54 -3.05
N THR A 9 10.63 2.79 -2.76
CA THR A 9 9.70 3.71 -2.09
C THR A 9 9.23 4.77 -3.08
N PRO A 10 7.92 4.97 -3.28
CA PRO A 10 7.42 6.00 -4.16
C PRO A 10 7.61 7.37 -3.54
N THR A 11 7.98 8.34 -4.36
CA THR A 11 8.00 9.76 -3.99
C THR A 11 7.16 10.54 -4.98
N TRP A 12 6.19 11.30 -4.49
CA TRP A 12 5.32 12.10 -5.31
C TRP A 12 5.92 13.48 -5.50
N LEU A 13 6.11 13.87 -6.75
CA LEU A 13 6.57 15.20 -7.12
C LEU A 13 5.42 15.95 -7.78
N PHE A 14 4.85 16.93 -7.07
CA PHE A 14 3.83 17.82 -7.62
C PHE A 14 4.49 19.04 -8.22
N ARG A 15 4.13 19.35 -9.46
CA ARG A 15 4.62 20.52 -10.19
C ARG A 15 3.44 21.36 -10.65
N ASN A 16 3.47 22.66 -10.39
CA ASN A 16 2.45 23.58 -10.90
C ASN A 16 2.73 24.00 -12.36
N GLY A 17 1.82 24.77 -12.94
CA GLY A 17 1.95 25.26 -14.31
C GLY A 17 3.18 26.14 -14.58
N ASN A 18 3.77 26.73 -13.52
CA ASN A 18 5.00 27.53 -13.59
C ASN A 18 6.28 26.70 -13.43
N GLY A 19 6.14 25.38 -13.26
CA GLY A 19 7.28 24.48 -13.09
C GLY A 19 7.82 24.39 -11.65
N GLU A 20 7.19 25.07 -10.67
CA GLU A 20 7.58 25.00 -9.27
C GLU A 20 7.24 23.63 -8.69
N LEU A 21 8.10 23.11 -7.81
CA LEU A 21 7.93 21.82 -7.14
C LEU A 21 7.42 22.02 -5.72
N LEU A 22 6.42 21.22 -5.37
CA LEU A 22 6.00 21.04 -3.99
C LEU A 22 6.91 20.02 -3.30
N ASP A 23 7.47 20.37 -2.16
CA ASP A 23 8.35 19.48 -1.39
C ASP A 23 7.56 18.25 -0.89
N PRO A 24 8.01 17.02 -1.17
CA PRO A 24 7.33 15.80 -0.75
C PRO A 24 7.16 15.65 0.77
N ILE A 25 8.04 16.26 1.58
CA ILE A 25 7.96 16.25 3.05
C ILE A 25 6.64 16.83 3.55
N ILE A 26 5.96 17.63 2.73
CA ILE A 26 4.67 18.23 3.08
C ILE A 26 3.61 17.15 3.42
N PHE A 27 3.64 15.99 2.77
CA PHE A 27 2.69 14.90 3.05
C PHE A 27 2.92 14.30 4.44
N ALA A 28 4.19 14.10 4.84
CA ALA A 28 4.53 13.66 6.19
C ALA A 28 4.10 14.70 7.24
N LEU A 29 4.22 15.99 6.94
CA LEU A 29 3.71 17.06 7.82
C LEU A 29 2.19 17.03 7.93
N LEU A 30 1.46 16.90 6.82
CA LEU A 30 0.00 16.85 6.82
C LEU A 30 -0.49 15.65 7.62
N GLU A 31 0.13 14.48 7.45
CA GLU A 31 -0.16 13.29 8.23
C GLU A 31 0.11 13.51 9.72
N GLY A 32 1.28 14.04 10.07
CA GLY A 32 1.64 14.34 11.45
C GLY A 32 0.67 15.33 12.11
N ILE A 33 0.24 16.37 11.39
CA ILE A 33 -0.76 17.36 11.88
C ILE A 33 -2.13 16.68 12.05
N HIS A 34 -2.53 15.84 11.10
CA HIS A 34 -3.79 15.11 11.20
C HIS A 34 -3.83 14.22 12.44
N ASP A 35 -2.73 13.55 12.76
CA ASP A 35 -2.62 12.62 13.89
C ASP A 35 -2.54 13.31 15.24
N THR A 36 -1.76 14.38 15.32
CA THR A 36 -1.37 14.98 16.60
C THR A 36 -2.10 16.29 16.92
N GLY A 37 -2.61 16.97 15.90
CA GLY A 37 -3.17 18.32 16.05
C GLY A 37 -2.14 19.41 16.37
N LYS A 38 -0.82 19.10 16.24
CA LYS A 38 0.27 20.02 16.61
C LYS A 38 1.40 20.02 15.57
N LEU A 39 1.71 21.21 15.04
CA LEU A 39 2.80 21.34 14.08
C LEU A 39 4.17 20.94 14.66
N THR A 40 4.41 21.18 15.94
CA THR A 40 5.67 20.81 16.60
C THR A 40 5.90 19.28 16.58
N GLN A 41 4.85 18.52 16.89
CA GLN A 41 4.93 17.04 16.87
C GLN A 41 5.00 16.50 15.45
N ALA A 42 4.31 17.14 14.50
CA ALA A 42 4.38 16.78 13.09
C ALA A 42 5.80 17.01 12.52
N ALA A 43 6.43 18.12 12.86
CA ALA A 43 7.81 18.43 12.47
C ALA A 43 8.79 17.40 13.04
N GLN A 44 8.65 17.00 14.31
CA GLN A 44 9.47 15.94 14.92
C GLN A 44 9.29 14.58 14.21
N LYS A 45 8.05 14.21 13.88
CA LYS A 45 7.79 12.98 13.11
C LYS A 45 8.41 12.98 11.72
N ALA A 46 8.47 14.15 11.08
CA ALA A 46 9.06 14.34 9.76
C ALA A 46 10.58 14.58 9.80
N ASP A 47 11.20 14.51 10.99
CA ASP A 47 12.64 14.77 11.23
C ASP A 47 13.12 16.13 10.69
N ILE A 48 12.31 17.16 10.89
CA ILE A 48 12.64 18.53 10.51
C ILE A 48 12.39 19.53 11.65
N SER A 49 13.04 20.70 11.57
CA SER A 49 12.80 21.77 12.54
C SER A 49 11.41 22.39 12.37
N TYR A 50 10.84 22.93 13.46
CA TYR A 50 9.59 23.67 13.43
C TYR A 50 9.60 24.83 12.40
N ARG A 51 10.72 25.55 12.30
CA ARG A 51 10.89 26.65 11.34
C ARG A 51 10.84 26.13 9.90
N HIS A 52 11.46 24.99 9.64
CA HIS A 52 11.43 24.37 8.31
C HIS A 52 10.00 23.91 7.96
N ALA A 53 9.31 23.26 8.90
CA ALA A 53 7.93 22.84 8.73
C ALA A 53 6.99 24.02 8.42
N TRP A 54 7.17 25.13 9.14
CA TRP A 54 6.43 26.38 8.88
C TRP A 54 6.68 26.90 7.46
N ASN A 55 7.94 26.97 7.04
CA ASN A 55 8.30 27.44 5.71
C ASN A 55 7.72 26.55 4.60
N LEU A 56 7.72 25.22 4.80
CA LEU A 56 7.12 24.29 3.85
C LEU A 56 5.61 24.51 3.71
N LEU A 57 4.89 24.70 4.81
CA LEU A 57 3.45 25.00 4.79
C LEU A 57 3.16 26.33 4.09
N THR A 58 3.98 27.36 4.34
CA THR A 58 3.84 28.68 3.69
C THR A 58 4.10 28.59 2.17
N ARG A 59 5.14 27.85 1.76
CA ARG A 59 5.39 27.58 0.32
C ARG A 59 4.26 26.78 -0.32
N GLY A 60 3.73 25.80 0.39
CA GLY A 60 2.59 25.02 -0.09
C GLY A 60 1.34 25.87 -0.24
N GLU A 61 1.07 26.81 0.66
CA GLU A 61 -0.01 27.78 0.52
C GLU A 61 0.18 28.67 -0.72
N GLN A 62 1.40 29.14 -0.97
CA GLN A 62 1.73 29.89 -2.19
C GLN A 62 1.55 29.05 -3.46
N PHE A 63 1.95 27.78 -3.41
CA PHE A 63 1.84 26.84 -4.52
C PHE A 63 0.39 26.59 -4.94
N PHE A 64 -0.53 26.44 -3.98
CA PHE A 64 -1.95 26.15 -4.24
C PHE A 64 -2.85 27.39 -4.23
N GLY A 65 -2.35 28.56 -3.77
CA GLY A 65 -3.13 29.76 -3.59
C GLY A 65 -4.13 29.71 -2.43
N MET A 66 -4.03 28.67 -1.56
CA MET A 66 -4.89 28.51 -0.39
C MET A 66 -4.20 27.68 0.71
N PRO A 67 -4.53 27.92 1.99
CA PRO A 67 -3.87 27.24 3.09
C PRO A 67 -4.21 25.75 3.14
N MET A 68 -3.20 24.93 3.41
CA MET A 68 -3.38 23.49 3.66
C MET A 68 -3.70 23.20 5.13
N VAL A 69 -3.40 24.14 6.02
CA VAL A 69 -3.62 24.00 7.47
C VAL A 69 -4.30 25.23 8.03
N LEU A 70 -5.04 25.04 9.11
CA LEU A 70 -5.70 26.09 9.87
C LEU A 70 -5.07 26.11 11.27
N MET A 71 -4.47 27.23 11.65
CA MET A 71 -3.87 27.42 12.96
C MET A 71 -4.76 28.32 13.81
N ARG A 72 -5.09 27.90 15.02
CA ARG A 72 -5.82 28.72 15.99
C ARG A 72 -5.01 28.80 17.27
N LYS A 73 -4.73 30.02 17.73
CA LYS A 73 -4.03 30.26 18.99
C LYS A 73 -4.77 29.54 20.13
N GLY A 74 -4.05 28.69 20.87
CA GLY A 74 -4.62 27.91 21.97
C GLY A 74 -5.40 26.64 21.56
N HIS A 75 -5.67 26.40 20.28
CA HIS A 75 -6.48 25.28 19.79
C HIS A 75 -5.72 24.31 18.88
N GLY A 76 -4.41 24.55 18.69
CA GLY A 76 -3.57 23.69 17.86
C GLY A 76 -3.67 23.96 16.36
N THR A 77 -3.27 22.97 15.57
CA THR A 77 -3.22 23.01 14.11
C THR A 77 -4.13 21.93 13.55
N ARG A 78 -4.94 22.27 12.56
CA ARG A 78 -5.82 21.31 11.86
C ARG A 78 -5.59 21.40 10.36
N LEU A 79 -5.85 20.34 9.64
CA LEU A 79 -5.89 20.39 8.18
C LEU A 79 -7.06 21.25 7.72
N SER A 80 -6.85 22.00 6.65
CA SER A 80 -7.92 22.61 5.86
C SER A 80 -8.57 21.54 4.98
N GLN A 81 -9.62 21.91 4.26
CA GLN A 81 -10.21 21.02 3.26
C GLN A 81 -9.21 20.60 2.18
N LEU A 82 -8.35 21.52 1.73
CA LEU A 82 -7.25 21.21 0.80
C LEU A 82 -6.27 20.21 1.41
N GLY A 83 -5.81 20.47 2.65
CA GLY A 83 -4.86 19.57 3.34
C GLY A 83 -5.42 18.18 3.54
N GLU A 84 -6.70 18.05 3.91
CA GLU A 84 -7.36 16.74 4.00
C GLU A 84 -7.43 16.04 2.65
N GLN A 85 -7.78 16.76 1.59
CA GLN A 85 -7.89 16.18 0.25
C GLN A 85 -6.53 15.70 -0.29
N LEU A 86 -5.47 16.47 -0.07
CA LEU A 86 -4.11 16.12 -0.46
C LEU A 86 -3.64 14.85 0.28
N LEU A 87 -3.77 14.83 1.60
CA LEU A 87 -3.38 13.69 2.41
C LEU A 87 -4.15 12.42 2.00
N TRP A 88 -5.47 12.53 1.82
CA TRP A 88 -6.31 11.42 1.38
C TRP A 88 -5.89 10.88 0.01
N SER A 89 -5.64 11.78 -0.94
CA SER A 89 -5.25 11.40 -2.29
C SER A 89 -3.90 10.69 -2.31
N GLU A 90 -2.92 11.19 -1.54
CA GLU A 90 -1.61 10.55 -1.41
C GLU A 90 -1.72 9.15 -0.80
N GLN A 91 -2.43 9.00 0.31
CA GLN A 91 -2.63 7.71 0.98
C GLN A 91 -3.31 6.69 0.07
N ARG A 92 -4.30 7.13 -0.71
CA ARG A 92 -4.99 6.28 -1.68
C ARG A 92 -4.06 5.82 -2.81
N LEU A 93 -3.26 6.73 -3.37
CA LEU A 93 -2.30 6.40 -4.42
C LEU A 93 -1.23 5.43 -3.92
N ARG A 94 -0.69 5.67 -2.72
CA ARG A 94 0.28 4.81 -2.07
C ARG A 94 -0.27 3.40 -1.89
N ALA A 95 -1.43 3.26 -1.25
CA ALA A 95 -2.07 1.96 -1.01
C ALA A 95 -2.34 1.17 -2.30
N ARG A 96 -2.59 1.87 -3.41
CA ARG A 96 -2.83 1.24 -4.71
C ARG A 96 -1.55 0.79 -5.41
N LEU A 97 -0.46 1.54 -5.28
CA LEU A 97 0.79 1.29 -5.99
C LEU A 97 1.81 0.45 -5.20
N GLU A 98 1.72 0.43 -3.88
CA GLU A 98 2.65 -0.28 -3.01
C GLU A 98 2.84 -1.77 -3.41
N PRO A 99 1.79 -2.57 -3.69
CA PRO A 99 1.98 -3.96 -4.13
C PRO A 99 2.73 -4.10 -5.46
N GLN A 100 2.56 -3.14 -6.36
CA GLN A 100 3.28 -3.14 -7.65
C GLN A 100 4.76 -2.81 -7.46
N LEU A 101 5.07 -1.85 -6.59
CA LEU A 101 6.43 -1.48 -6.26
C LEU A 101 7.17 -2.60 -5.53
N ASP A 102 6.50 -3.31 -4.63
CA ASP A 102 7.04 -4.50 -3.97
C ASP A 102 7.36 -5.61 -4.97
N SER A 103 6.50 -5.80 -5.99
CA SER A 103 6.75 -6.76 -7.06
C SER A 103 7.98 -6.37 -7.89
N MET A 104 8.11 -5.09 -8.25
CA MET A 104 9.27 -4.57 -9.00
C MET A 104 10.56 -4.69 -8.16
N ALA A 105 10.49 -4.41 -6.87
CA ALA A 105 11.63 -4.58 -5.97
C ALA A 105 12.06 -6.05 -5.86
N SER A 106 11.10 -6.97 -5.77
CA SER A 106 11.38 -8.42 -5.75
C SER A 106 12.05 -8.88 -7.03
N GLU A 107 11.54 -8.46 -8.19
CA GLU A 107 12.14 -8.79 -9.49
C GLU A 107 13.57 -8.24 -9.63
N LEU A 108 13.79 -6.99 -9.26
CA LEU A 108 15.12 -6.38 -9.29
C LEU A 108 16.11 -7.10 -8.36
N ASN A 109 15.69 -7.40 -7.14
CA ASN A 109 16.52 -8.14 -6.19
C ASN A 109 16.91 -9.50 -6.74
N HIS A 110 15.96 -10.21 -7.37
CA HIS A 110 16.24 -11.50 -8.00
C HIS A 110 17.24 -11.39 -9.14
N GLN A 111 17.07 -10.41 -10.06
CA GLN A 111 18.01 -10.18 -11.17
C GLN A 111 19.43 -9.87 -10.65
N LEU A 112 19.54 -9.04 -9.63
CA LEU A 112 20.84 -8.71 -9.03
C LEU A 112 21.48 -9.93 -8.35
N GLN A 113 20.69 -10.76 -7.68
CA GLN A 113 21.18 -11.98 -7.04
C GLN A 113 21.71 -12.98 -8.06
N GLN A 114 20.99 -13.19 -9.18
CA GLN A 114 21.47 -14.06 -10.27
C GLN A 114 22.80 -13.59 -10.86
N LEU A 115 23.00 -12.29 -10.99
CA LEU A 115 24.27 -11.72 -11.49
C LEU A 115 25.42 -11.93 -10.51
N LEU A 116 25.16 -11.90 -9.20
CA LEU A 116 26.19 -11.97 -8.15
C LEU A 116 26.55 -13.39 -7.74
N GLU A 117 25.59 -14.30 -7.75
CA GLU A 117 25.71 -15.65 -7.16
C GLU A 117 25.60 -16.79 -8.19
N GLY A 118 25.27 -16.45 -9.44
CA GLY A 118 24.99 -17.42 -10.50
C GLY A 118 23.52 -17.90 -10.50
N ALA A 119 23.14 -18.65 -11.55
CA ALA A 119 21.77 -19.14 -11.71
C ALA A 119 21.52 -20.35 -10.79
N HIS A 120 20.82 -20.12 -9.70
CA HIS A 120 20.26 -21.20 -8.86
C HIS A 120 18.78 -21.42 -9.18
N PRO A 121 18.22 -22.63 -8.97
CA PRO A 121 16.80 -22.87 -9.14
C PRO A 121 15.98 -22.04 -8.14
N VAL A 122 15.18 -21.13 -8.65
CA VAL A 122 14.37 -20.20 -7.87
C VAL A 122 12.91 -20.57 -7.96
N LEU A 123 12.26 -20.72 -6.83
CA LEU A 123 10.82 -20.98 -6.77
C LEU A 123 10.06 -19.69 -7.05
N ARG A 124 9.24 -19.67 -8.11
CA ARG A 124 8.46 -18.49 -8.52
C ARG A 124 7.06 -18.55 -7.93
N LEU A 125 6.72 -17.60 -7.07
CA LEU A 125 5.42 -17.48 -6.41
C LEU A 125 4.69 -16.21 -6.88
N HIS A 126 3.50 -16.38 -7.47
CA HIS A 126 2.57 -15.29 -7.73
C HIS A 126 1.46 -15.29 -6.68
N ALA A 127 1.25 -14.18 -5.98
CA ALA A 127 0.36 -14.11 -4.83
C ALA A 127 -0.23 -12.72 -4.61
N SER A 128 -1.41 -12.66 -3.99
CA SER A 128 -1.93 -11.39 -3.47
C SER A 128 -1.12 -10.90 -2.28
N HIS A 129 -0.95 -9.59 -2.19
CA HIS A 129 -0.23 -8.97 -1.08
C HIS A 129 -0.88 -9.32 0.28
N GLY A 130 -0.05 -9.63 1.27
CA GLY A 130 -0.50 -9.92 2.63
C GLY A 130 0.63 -10.30 3.56
N TYR A 131 0.46 -10.06 4.87
CA TYR A 131 1.50 -10.31 5.88
C TYR A 131 2.10 -11.71 5.83
N ALA A 132 1.27 -12.74 5.69
CA ALA A 132 1.75 -14.12 5.65
C ALA A 132 2.57 -14.41 4.39
N VAL A 133 2.23 -13.79 3.27
CA VAL A 133 2.96 -13.93 2.00
C VAL A 133 4.28 -13.13 2.08
N ALA A 134 4.25 -11.93 2.65
CA ALA A 134 5.46 -11.13 2.85
C ALA A 134 6.52 -11.87 3.68
N LEU A 135 6.11 -12.59 4.74
CA LEU A 135 7.03 -13.40 5.55
C LEU A 135 7.70 -14.54 4.77
N LEU A 136 7.11 -15.03 3.67
CA LEU A 136 7.76 -16.04 2.83
C LEU A 136 9.02 -15.49 2.15
N ALA A 137 9.05 -14.20 1.88
CA ALA A 137 10.22 -13.56 1.30
C ALA A 137 11.44 -13.55 2.24
N ASP A 138 11.21 -13.70 3.55
CA ASP A 138 12.27 -13.73 4.57
C ASP A 138 12.74 -15.14 4.93
N LEU A 139 12.11 -16.18 4.36
CA LEU A 139 12.52 -17.56 4.57
C LEU A 139 13.86 -17.84 3.87
N PRO A 140 14.69 -18.74 4.44
CA PRO A 140 15.90 -19.19 3.77
C PRO A 140 15.51 -19.97 2.50
N GLY A 141 16.05 -19.59 1.38
CA GLY A 141 15.77 -20.17 0.07
C GLY A 141 15.56 -19.08 -0.99
N GLU A 142 15.63 -19.46 -2.24
CA GLU A 142 15.42 -18.51 -3.34
C GLU A 142 13.95 -18.49 -3.74
N LEU A 143 13.24 -17.48 -3.32
CA LEU A 143 11.86 -17.22 -3.69
C LEU A 143 11.76 -15.92 -4.49
N ASN A 144 11.31 -16.03 -5.75
CA ASN A 144 10.88 -14.89 -6.53
C ASN A 144 9.38 -14.66 -6.31
N LEU A 145 9.04 -13.62 -5.56
CA LEU A 145 7.68 -13.28 -5.19
C LEU A 145 7.18 -12.13 -6.05
N ARG A 146 6.09 -12.38 -6.78
CA ARG A 146 5.36 -11.37 -7.53
C ARG A 146 3.96 -11.17 -6.94
N TYR A 147 3.63 -9.92 -6.63
CA TYR A 147 2.30 -9.56 -6.15
C TYR A 147 1.35 -9.28 -7.33
N CYS A 148 0.23 -9.98 -7.34
CA CYS A 148 -0.83 -9.83 -8.33
C CYS A 148 -2.16 -10.34 -7.77
N ASN A 149 -3.26 -10.11 -8.49
CA ASN A 149 -4.55 -10.66 -8.08
C ASN A 149 -4.62 -12.19 -8.31
N PRO A 150 -5.57 -12.91 -7.66
CA PRO A 150 -5.65 -14.34 -7.78
C PRO A 150 -5.88 -14.86 -9.20
N GLN A 151 -6.61 -14.14 -10.04
CA GLN A 151 -6.87 -14.54 -11.43
C GLN A 151 -5.60 -14.46 -12.28
N GLU A 152 -4.82 -13.39 -12.11
CA GLU A 152 -3.52 -13.24 -12.76
C GLU A 152 -2.54 -14.32 -12.28
N ALA A 153 -2.50 -14.61 -10.97
CA ALA A 153 -1.65 -15.65 -10.40
C ALA A 153 -1.97 -17.05 -10.99
N LEU A 154 -3.24 -17.43 -11.02
CA LEU A 154 -3.67 -18.71 -11.59
C LEU A 154 -3.45 -18.78 -13.11
N SER A 155 -3.67 -17.69 -13.82
CA SER A 155 -3.38 -17.62 -15.25
C SER A 155 -1.89 -17.75 -15.54
N ALA A 156 -1.03 -17.14 -14.71
CA ALA A 156 0.42 -17.30 -14.81
C ALA A 156 0.87 -18.74 -14.54
N LEU A 157 0.28 -19.40 -13.53
CA LEU A 157 0.55 -20.81 -13.25
C LEU A 157 0.21 -21.70 -14.46
N ASN A 158 -0.94 -21.47 -15.10
CA ASN A 158 -1.35 -22.20 -16.28
C ASN A 158 -0.42 -22.02 -17.49
N ARG A 159 0.21 -20.87 -17.61
CA ARG A 159 1.21 -20.62 -18.67
C ARG A 159 2.62 -21.11 -18.33
N GLY A 160 2.86 -21.56 -17.09
CA GLY A 160 4.20 -21.92 -16.61
C GLY A 160 5.08 -20.71 -16.25
N ASP A 161 4.49 -19.53 -16.10
CA ASP A 161 5.21 -18.32 -15.73
C ASP A 161 5.60 -18.32 -14.24
N CYS A 162 4.94 -19.15 -13.42
CA CYS A 162 5.28 -19.38 -12.01
C CYS A 162 5.08 -20.85 -11.62
N ASP A 163 5.66 -21.24 -10.48
CA ASP A 163 5.61 -22.59 -9.94
C ASP A 163 4.53 -22.74 -8.87
N LEU A 164 4.19 -21.63 -8.22
CA LEU A 164 3.16 -21.53 -7.21
C LEU A 164 2.27 -20.31 -7.49
N ALA A 165 0.96 -20.47 -7.28
CA ALA A 165 -0.01 -19.38 -7.32
C ALA A 165 -0.88 -19.39 -6.07
N SER A 166 -1.11 -18.22 -5.46
CA SER A 166 -2.02 -18.11 -4.33
C SER A 166 -3.40 -17.64 -4.76
N PHE A 167 -4.42 -18.13 -4.10
CA PHE A 167 -5.79 -17.68 -4.26
C PHE A 167 -6.54 -17.74 -2.93
N HIS A 168 -7.68 -17.08 -2.84
CA HIS A 168 -8.47 -16.99 -1.62
C HIS A 168 -9.83 -17.63 -1.78
N LEU A 169 -10.23 -18.42 -0.79
CA LEU A 169 -11.57 -18.97 -0.71
C LEU A 169 -12.28 -18.41 0.54
N PRO A 170 -13.49 -17.86 0.37
CA PRO A 170 -14.31 -17.49 1.52
C PRO A 170 -14.68 -18.73 2.34
N THR A 171 -14.74 -18.57 3.67
CA THR A 171 -15.21 -19.65 4.56
C THR A 171 -16.72 -19.83 4.54
N PHE A 172 -17.48 -18.82 4.08
CA PHE A 172 -18.93 -18.88 3.95
C PHE A 172 -19.34 -19.73 2.74
N PRO A 173 -20.00 -20.90 2.92
CA PRO A 173 -20.18 -21.90 1.87
C PRO A 173 -20.89 -21.41 0.59
N PRO A 174 -21.95 -20.59 0.64
CA PRO A 174 -22.61 -20.10 -0.57
C PRO A 174 -21.70 -19.25 -1.44
N LEU A 175 -20.85 -18.40 -0.82
CA LEU A 175 -19.89 -17.58 -1.52
C LEU A 175 -18.70 -18.40 -2.01
N ALA A 176 -18.24 -19.35 -1.19
CA ALA A 176 -17.17 -20.27 -1.57
C ALA A 176 -17.49 -21.05 -2.85
N LYS A 177 -18.70 -21.58 -2.99
CA LYS A 177 -19.14 -22.29 -4.20
C LYS A 177 -19.03 -21.44 -5.46
N ARG A 178 -19.43 -20.16 -5.38
CA ARG A 178 -19.34 -19.21 -6.51
C ARG A 178 -17.88 -18.93 -6.91
N VAL A 179 -17.02 -18.68 -5.92
CA VAL A 179 -15.60 -18.40 -6.14
C VAL A 179 -14.88 -19.63 -6.67
N ILE A 180 -15.17 -20.82 -6.13
CA ILE A 180 -14.61 -22.09 -6.61
C ILE A 180 -14.95 -22.33 -8.08
N ALA A 181 -16.20 -22.07 -8.50
CA ALA A 181 -16.60 -22.25 -9.89
C ALA A 181 -15.76 -21.38 -10.86
N VAL A 182 -15.42 -20.16 -10.47
CA VAL A 182 -14.53 -19.28 -11.25
C VAL A 182 -13.12 -19.87 -11.33
N TYR A 183 -12.56 -20.32 -10.22
CA TYR A 183 -11.20 -20.86 -10.21
C TYR A 183 -11.09 -22.24 -10.86
N GLN A 184 -12.12 -23.07 -10.77
CA GLN A 184 -12.15 -24.38 -11.45
C GLN A 184 -12.00 -24.24 -12.96
N ALA A 185 -12.59 -23.21 -13.57
CA ALA A 185 -12.42 -22.95 -14.99
C ALA A 185 -10.96 -22.60 -15.35
N LEU A 186 -10.25 -21.92 -14.46
CA LEU A 186 -8.83 -21.54 -14.64
C LEU A 186 -7.87 -22.71 -14.34
N LEU A 187 -8.29 -23.69 -13.52
CA LEU A 187 -7.46 -24.81 -13.09
C LEU A 187 -7.75 -26.10 -13.86
N ALA A 188 -8.72 -26.09 -14.77
CA ALA A 188 -9.14 -27.27 -15.52
C ALA A 188 -8.00 -27.80 -16.42
N GLY A 189 -7.83 -29.13 -16.43
CA GLY A 189 -6.87 -29.81 -17.31
C GLY A 189 -5.42 -29.81 -16.85
N GLN A 190 -5.14 -29.34 -15.64
CA GLN A 190 -3.80 -29.32 -15.05
C GLN A 190 -3.69 -30.33 -13.89
N ASP A 191 -2.55 -30.99 -13.77
CA ASP A 191 -2.23 -31.83 -12.60
C ASP A 191 -1.66 -30.91 -11.49
N LEU A 192 -2.56 -30.28 -10.74
CA LEU A 192 -2.23 -29.31 -9.73
C LEU A 192 -2.56 -29.81 -8.32
N ARG A 193 -1.68 -29.54 -7.38
CA ARG A 193 -1.91 -29.80 -5.96
C ARG A 193 -2.31 -28.52 -5.23
N VAL A 194 -3.45 -28.53 -4.54
CA VAL A 194 -3.87 -27.44 -3.68
C VAL A 194 -3.32 -27.64 -2.27
N ILE A 195 -2.61 -26.65 -1.77
CA ILE A 195 -2.03 -26.64 -0.42
C ILE A 195 -2.71 -25.54 0.39
N ARG A 196 -3.26 -25.91 1.56
CA ARG A 196 -3.79 -24.91 2.49
C ARG A 196 -2.63 -24.17 3.13
N PHE A 197 -2.58 -22.85 2.93
CA PHE A 197 -1.53 -21.99 3.47
C PHE A 197 -1.95 -21.36 4.81
N VAL A 198 -2.88 -20.40 4.78
CA VAL A 198 -3.34 -19.70 5.98
C VAL A 198 -4.85 -19.50 5.95
N THR A 199 -5.44 -19.29 7.13
CA THR A 199 -6.80 -18.74 7.27
C THR A 199 -6.69 -17.34 7.86
N ARG A 200 -7.31 -16.36 7.21
CA ARG A 200 -7.29 -14.96 7.66
C ARG A 200 -8.68 -14.43 7.95
N ARG A 201 -8.78 -13.49 8.87
CA ARG A 201 -9.97 -12.66 9.07
C ARG A 201 -9.73 -11.32 8.41
N GLN A 202 -10.68 -10.87 7.62
CA GLN A 202 -10.68 -9.50 7.08
C GLN A 202 -11.55 -8.63 7.97
N GLY A 203 -11.11 -7.39 8.19
CA GLY A 203 -11.82 -6.41 8.99
C GLY A 203 -11.57 -5.00 8.49
N LEU A 204 -12.32 -4.06 9.02
CA LEU A 204 -12.10 -2.64 8.80
C LEU A 204 -11.11 -2.12 9.84
N ILE A 205 -10.09 -1.42 9.39
CA ILE A 205 -9.16 -0.71 10.28
C ILE A 205 -9.64 0.73 10.36
N LEU A 206 -9.90 1.18 11.58
CA LEU A 206 -10.32 2.54 11.87
C LEU A 206 -9.21 3.26 12.63
N ARG A 207 -9.03 4.54 12.32
CA ARG A 207 -8.12 5.39 13.11
C ARG A 207 -8.71 5.60 14.50
N ALA A 208 -7.93 5.39 15.55
CA ALA A 208 -8.39 5.48 16.95
C ALA A 208 -9.05 6.83 17.29
N ALA A 209 -8.56 7.94 16.71
CA ALA A 209 -9.11 9.28 16.89
C ALA A 209 -10.35 9.57 16.03
N THR A 210 -10.81 8.63 15.21
CA THR A 210 -11.97 8.85 14.33
C THR A 210 -13.24 8.88 15.16
N ARG A 211 -13.91 10.05 15.19
CA ARG A 211 -15.24 10.23 15.82
C ARG A 211 -16.39 9.64 14.99
N LYS A 212 -16.07 9.08 13.84
CA LYS A 212 -17.05 8.48 12.93
C LYS A 212 -17.35 7.08 13.42
N HIS A 213 -18.55 6.88 13.95
CA HIS A 213 -19.00 5.57 14.42
C HIS A 213 -19.21 4.64 13.22
N VAL A 214 -18.23 3.81 12.91
CA VAL A 214 -18.30 2.76 11.88
C VAL A 214 -18.36 1.42 12.60
N HIS A 215 -19.46 0.73 12.50
CA HIS A 215 -19.71 -0.56 13.15
C HIS A 215 -19.79 -1.72 12.16
N GLY A 216 -19.96 -1.43 10.88
CA GLY A 216 -20.07 -2.44 9.84
C GLY A 216 -19.98 -1.91 8.43
N LEU A 217 -20.10 -2.81 7.45
CA LEU A 217 -19.97 -2.46 6.03
C LEU A 217 -21.03 -1.47 5.56
N ALA A 218 -22.24 -1.51 6.14
CA ALA A 218 -23.31 -0.57 5.79
C ALA A 218 -22.93 0.90 6.06
N ASP A 219 -22.06 1.13 7.05
CA ASP A 219 -21.62 2.49 7.37
C ASP A 219 -20.69 3.10 6.29
N LEU A 220 -20.08 2.26 5.45
CA LEU A 220 -19.20 2.72 4.37
C LEU A 220 -19.94 3.47 3.25
N THR A 221 -21.27 3.37 3.21
CA THR A 221 -22.11 4.12 2.24
C THR A 221 -22.34 5.57 2.65
N ARG A 222 -21.98 5.96 3.87
CA ARG A 222 -22.17 7.33 4.34
C ARG A 222 -21.18 8.28 3.65
N PRO A 223 -21.63 9.45 3.15
CA PRO A 223 -20.80 10.35 2.34
C PRO A 223 -19.59 10.94 3.07
N GLU A 224 -19.64 11.01 4.40
CA GLU A 224 -18.53 11.48 5.23
C GLU A 224 -17.47 10.40 5.51
N ILE A 225 -17.71 9.13 5.15
CA ILE A 225 -16.76 8.04 5.29
C ILE A 225 -15.90 7.93 4.04
N ARG A 226 -14.60 8.05 4.22
CA ARG A 226 -13.62 7.78 3.17
C ARG A 226 -13.02 6.40 3.40
N PHE A 227 -13.20 5.52 2.45
CA PHE A 227 -12.74 4.14 2.52
C PHE A 227 -11.69 3.88 1.44
N ILE A 228 -10.56 3.30 1.83
CA ILE A 228 -9.54 2.82 0.90
C ILE A 228 -9.73 1.31 0.77
N ASN A 229 -10.06 0.86 -0.42
CA ASN A 229 -10.13 -0.56 -0.74
C ASN A 229 -8.91 -0.97 -1.55
N ARG A 230 -8.58 -2.26 -1.49
CA ARG A 230 -7.61 -2.88 -2.38
C ARG A 230 -8.29 -3.20 -3.70
N ASP A 231 -7.59 -2.97 -4.79
CA ASP A 231 -7.98 -3.48 -6.11
C ASP A 231 -7.50 -4.95 -6.17
N GLU A 232 -8.42 -5.89 -5.99
CA GLU A 232 -8.19 -7.34 -6.17
C GLU A 232 -9.10 -7.89 -7.27
#